data_31c37cc25b260194c2dea6bf1b6385f9
#
_entry.id   31c37cc25b260194c2dea6bf1b6385f9
#
_cell.length_a   1.000
_cell.length_b   1.000
_cell.length_c   1.000
_cell.angle_alpha   90.00
_cell.angle_beta   90.00
_cell.angle_gamma   90.00
#
_symmetry.space_group_name_H-M   'P 1'
#
loop_
_entity.id
_entity.type
_entity.pdbx_description
1 polymer ?
#
loop_
_entity_poly.entity_id
_entity_poly.type
_entity_poly.pdbx_seq_one_letter_code
_entity_poly.pdbx_strand_id
1 'polypeptide(L)'
;MHTDALPLLKADEYPGGLWYYEPHTYQPYRYVLGRVGRHPLVCIGINPSTAQPGALDPTLKSVERLANANDFDSWIMFNVYPQRATDPNDMDRVPDRALCDENLRWLQAVLAQTEPTMWLSLIHISEPT
;
A
#
# COMPACT_ATOMS: atom_id res chain seq x y z
N MET A 1 21.24 16.82 15.16
CA MET A 1 20.10 16.06 14.70
C MET A 1 19.58 16.65 13.41
N HIS A 2 19.38 15.85 12.47
CA HIS A 2 18.74 16.31 11.26
C HIS A 2 17.30 15.77 11.25
N THR A 3 16.44 16.55 10.67
CA THR A 3 15.09 16.12 10.44
C THR A 3 15.07 15.45 9.10
N ASP A 4 14.82 14.18 9.08
CA ASP A 4 14.60 13.51 7.81
C ASP A 4 13.30 14.02 7.22
N ALA A 5 13.39 14.62 6.07
CA ALA A 5 12.18 14.95 5.34
C ALA A 5 11.47 13.68 4.96
N LEU A 6 10.17 13.65 5.19
CA LEU A 6 9.38 12.51 4.74
C LEU A 6 9.39 12.45 3.21
N PRO A 7 9.35 11.24 2.64
CA PRO A 7 9.27 11.13 1.20
C PRO A 7 7.98 11.77 0.67
N LEU A 8 8.03 12.26 -0.55
CA LEU A 8 6.87 12.88 -1.18
C LEU A 8 6.04 11.81 -1.88
N LEU A 9 4.77 11.72 -1.50
CA LEU A 9 3.82 10.84 -2.18
C LEU A 9 3.48 11.46 -3.54
N LYS A 10 3.86 10.81 -4.62
CA LYS A 10 3.68 11.31 -5.97
C LYS A 10 2.72 10.43 -6.75
N ALA A 11 1.80 11.08 -7.45
CA ALA A 11 0.96 10.40 -8.42
C ALA A 11 1.71 10.27 -9.73
N ASP A 12 1.72 9.06 -10.26
CA ASP A 12 2.33 8.79 -11.55
C ASP A 12 1.35 8.04 -12.44
N GLU A 13 1.58 8.13 -13.73
CA GLU A 13 0.74 7.45 -14.70
C GLU A 13 1.23 6.04 -14.96
N TYR A 14 0.31 5.09 -14.82
CA TYR A 14 0.51 3.66 -15.11
C TYR A 14 -0.71 3.16 -15.86
N PRO A 15 -0.69 1.92 -16.35
CA PRO A 15 -1.90 1.36 -16.95
C PRO A 15 -3.11 1.49 -16.03
N GLY A 16 -4.20 2.02 -16.54
CA GLY A 16 -5.41 2.24 -15.77
C GLY A 16 -5.56 3.62 -15.15
N GLY A 17 -4.58 4.51 -15.27
CA GLY A 17 -4.69 5.90 -14.84
C GLY A 17 -3.58 6.36 -13.89
N LEU A 18 -3.96 7.20 -12.92
CA LEU A 18 -3.02 7.75 -11.95
C LEU A 18 -2.99 6.89 -10.70
N TRP A 19 -1.78 6.58 -10.25
CA TRP A 19 -1.56 5.70 -9.11
C TRP A 19 -0.50 6.28 -8.17
N TYR A 20 -0.59 5.90 -6.90
CA TYR A 20 0.52 5.97 -5.96
C TYR A 20 1.20 4.61 -5.97
N TYR A 21 2.49 4.57 -6.24
CA TYR A 21 3.23 3.30 -6.30
C TYR A 21 4.66 3.52 -5.85
N GLU A 22 5.02 2.94 -4.70
CA GLU A 22 6.37 3.05 -4.16
C GLU A 22 6.89 1.71 -3.68
N PRO A 23 8.04 1.28 -4.12
CA PRO A 23 8.84 1.93 -5.17
C PRO A 23 8.10 1.95 -6.50
N HIS A 24 8.48 2.87 -7.36
CA HIS A 24 7.74 3.15 -8.60
C HIS A 24 7.95 2.12 -9.71
N THR A 25 8.70 1.06 -9.43
CA THR A 25 8.88 -0.10 -10.31
C THR A 25 8.70 -1.37 -9.50
N TYR A 26 8.48 -2.51 -10.17
CA TYR A 26 8.30 -3.77 -9.47
C TYR A 26 9.59 -4.21 -8.81
N GLN A 27 9.54 -4.37 -7.49
CA GLN A 27 10.65 -4.81 -6.65
C GLN A 27 10.19 -5.95 -5.75
N PRO A 28 11.11 -6.66 -5.08
CA PRO A 28 10.72 -7.68 -4.11
C PRO A 28 9.96 -7.13 -2.88
N TYR A 29 9.75 -5.83 -2.84
CA TYR A 29 9.05 -5.15 -1.75
C TYR A 29 8.16 -4.04 -2.32
N ARG A 30 7.15 -3.65 -1.55
CA ARG A 30 6.23 -2.57 -1.91
C ARG A 30 5.80 -1.84 -0.65
N TYR A 31 5.95 -0.52 -0.64
CA TYR A 31 5.56 0.30 0.51
C TYR A 31 4.15 0.85 0.36
N VAL A 32 3.81 1.34 -0.82
CA VAL A 32 2.53 1.98 -1.08
C VAL A 32 2.00 1.52 -2.43
N LEU A 33 0.71 1.23 -2.49
CA LEU A 33 -0.01 1.09 -3.75
C LEU A 33 -1.40 1.68 -3.55
N GLY A 34 -1.80 2.60 -4.41
CA GLY A 34 -3.12 3.19 -4.29
C GLY A 34 -3.58 3.91 -5.54
N ARG A 35 -4.86 4.17 -5.56
CA ARG A 35 -5.48 5.03 -6.55
C ARG A 35 -5.49 6.46 -6.06
N VAL A 36 -5.32 7.40 -6.96
CA VAL A 36 -5.35 8.83 -6.62
C VAL A 36 -6.80 9.27 -6.52
N GLY A 37 -7.14 9.97 -5.45
CA GLY A 37 -8.48 10.51 -5.25
C GLY A 37 -8.53 11.42 -4.04
N ARG A 38 -9.70 12.01 -3.81
CA ARG A 38 -9.90 12.97 -2.73
C ARG A 38 -10.32 12.34 -1.43
N HIS A 39 -10.95 11.18 -1.50
CA HIS A 39 -11.56 10.55 -0.34
C HIS A 39 -11.14 9.08 -0.30
N PRO A 40 -9.87 8.82 0.04
CA PRO A 40 -9.35 7.46 -0.02
C PRO A 40 -9.75 6.62 1.17
N LEU A 41 -10.00 5.34 0.92
CA LEU A 41 -10.04 4.33 1.96
C LEU A 41 -8.60 3.88 2.19
N VAL A 42 -8.12 4.02 3.42
CA VAL A 42 -6.76 3.61 3.77
C VAL A 42 -6.80 2.23 4.40
N CYS A 43 -6.04 1.32 3.85
CA CYS A 43 -6.03 -0.08 4.25
C CYS A 43 -4.63 -0.53 4.62
N ILE A 44 -4.54 -1.42 5.60
CA ILE A 44 -3.27 -1.99 6.04
C ILE A 44 -3.39 -3.51 6.01
N GLY A 45 -2.58 -4.15 5.18
CA GLY A 45 -2.48 -5.61 5.11
C GLY A 45 -1.25 -6.12 5.83
N ILE A 46 -1.00 -7.42 5.76
CA ILE A 46 0.16 -8.04 6.41
C ILE A 46 1.41 -7.80 5.58
N ASN A 47 1.37 -8.22 4.34
CA ASN A 47 2.47 -8.05 3.40
C ASN A 47 1.94 -8.02 1.97
N PRO A 48 2.65 -7.37 1.03
CA PRO A 48 2.22 -7.35 -0.35
C PRO A 48 2.47 -8.69 -1.04
N SER A 49 1.67 -8.99 -2.05
CA SER A 49 1.91 -10.10 -2.95
C SER A 49 2.38 -9.57 -4.30
N THR A 50 1.68 -9.90 -5.37
CA THR A 50 2.13 -9.59 -6.73
C THR A 50 1.54 -8.32 -7.32
N ALA A 51 0.59 -7.68 -6.64
CA ALA A 51 -0.15 -6.56 -7.22
C ALA A 51 0.74 -5.37 -7.55
N GLN A 52 0.41 -4.73 -8.67
CA GLN A 52 1.03 -3.50 -9.12
C GLN A 52 -0.01 -2.69 -9.91
N PRO A 53 0.25 -1.43 -10.23
CA PRO A 53 -0.72 -0.63 -10.99
C PRO A 53 -1.11 -1.32 -12.30
N GLY A 54 -2.41 -1.41 -12.55
CA GLY A 54 -2.94 -2.06 -13.74
C GLY A 54 -2.97 -3.58 -13.67
N ALA A 55 -2.48 -4.18 -12.60
CA ALA A 55 -2.44 -5.63 -12.43
C ALA A 55 -2.65 -5.98 -10.96
N LEU A 56 -3.87 -5.80 -10.49
CA LEU A 56 -4.22 -6.05 -9.10
C LEU A 56 -4.43 -7.54 -8.85
N ASP A 57 -4.02 -7.98 -7.66
CA ASP A 57 -4.33 -9.32 -7.18
C ASP A 57 -5.76 -9.36 -6.59
N PRO A 58 -6.26 -10.55 -6.22
CA PRO A 58 -7.63 -10.66 -5.67
C PRO A 58 -7.85 -9.81 -4.42
N THR A 59 -6.84 -9.68 -3.56
CA THR A 59 -6.94 -8.86 -2.35
C THR A 59 -7.25 -7.41 -2.70
N LEU A 60 -6.48 -6.84 -3.62
CA LEU A 60 -6.65 -5.43 -3.97
C LEU A 60 -7.88 -5.19 -4.83
N LYS A 61 -8.31 -6.18 -5.60
CA LYS A 61 -9.60 -6.10 -6.27
C LYS A 61 -10.73 -6.03 -5.26
N SER A 62 -10.62 -6.75 -4.15
CA SER A 62 -11.60 -6.69 -3.07
C SER A 62 -11.58 -5.34 -2.37
N VAL A 63 -10.38 -4.78 -2.14
CA VAL A 63 -10.24 -3.44 -1.58
C VAL A 63 -10.92 -2.40 -2.48
N GLU A 64 -10.70 -2.49 -3.78
CA GLU A 64 -11.31 -1.56 -4.73
C GLU A 64 -12.84 -1.67 -4.72
N ARG A 65 -13.38 -2.88 -4.70
CA ARG A 65 -14.83 -3.07 -4.58
C ARG A 65 -15.37 -2.52 -3.27
N LEU A 66 -14.66 -2.74 -2.17
CA LEU A 66 -15.07 -2.25 -0.87
C LEU A 66 -15.09 -0.72 -0.82
N ALA A 67 -14.07 -0.08 -1.38
CA ALA A 67 -14.02 1.36 -1.47
C ALA A 67 -15.21 1.91 -2.26
N ASN A 68 -15.43 1.34 -3.45
CA ASN A 68 -16.54 1.78 -4.31
C ASN A 68 -17.91 1.59 -3.65
N ALA A 69 -18.08 0.52 -2.88
CA ALA A 69 -19.35 0.23 -2.21
C ALA A 69 -19.62 1.12 -1.01
N ASN A 70 -18.61 1.83 -0.51
CA ASN A 70 -18.71 2.64 0.72
C ASN A 70 -18.43 4.11 0.49
N ASP A 71 -18.67 4.59 -0.72
CA ASP A 71 -18.57 6.01 -1.09
C ASP A 71 -17.16 6.58 -1.02
N PHE A 72 -16.14 5.75 -1.14
CA PHE A 72 -14.77 6.20 -1.34
C PHE A 72 -14.49 6.31 -2.83
N ASP A 73 -13.76 7.35 -3.21
CA ASP A 73 -13.39 7.53 -4.62
C ASP A 73 -12.03 6.90 -4.97
N SER A 74 -11.35 6.36 -3.97
CA SER A 74 -10.00 5.85 -4.13
C SER A 74 -9.64 4.99 -2.92
N TRP A 75 -8.43 4.45 -2.95
CA TRP A 75 -7.91 3.66 -1.83
C TRP A 75 -6.39 3.71 -1.83
N ILE A 76 -5.81 3.54 -0.65
CA ILE A 76 -4.35 3.46 -0.48
C ILE A 76 -4.06 2.27 0.41
N MET A 77 -3.20 1.38 -0.08
CA MET A 77 -2.85 0.14 0.61
C MET A 77 -1.44 0.21 1.16
N PHE A 78 -1.33 -0.06 2.46
CA PHE A 78 -0.07 -0.27 3.16
C PHE A 78 0.02 -1.71 3.63
N ASN A 79 1.19 -2.07 4.14
CA ASN A 79 1.38 -3.37 4.75
C ASN A 79 2.23 -3.23 6.00
N VAL A 80 2.06 -4.16 6.93
CA VAL A 80 2.85 -4.19 8.16
C VAL A 80 4.33 -4.44 7.83
N TYR A 81 4.59 -5.33 6.88
CA TYR A 81 5.94 -5.59 6.37
C TYR A 81 5.93 -5.49 4.85
N PRO A 82 6.92 -4.83 4.24
CA PRO A 82 6.84 -4.52 2.80
C PRO A 82 7.29 -5.64 1.87
N GLN A 83 7.85 -6.73 2.36
CA GLN A 83 8.34 -7.81 1.51
C GLN A 83 7.20 -8.50 0.77
N ARG A 84 7.33 -8.63 -0.55
CA ARG A 84 6.37 -9.37 -1.35
C ARG A 84 6.50 -10.86 -1.07
N ALA A 85 5.39 -11.49 -0.76
CA ALA A 85 5.31 -12.93 -0.60
C ALA A 85 3.87 -13.38 -0.77
N THR A 86 3.63 -14.35 -1.61
CA THR A 86 2.31 -14.96 -1.76
C THR A 86 2.07 -15.96 -0.64
N ASP A 87 3.12 -16.70 -0.26
CA ASP A 87 3.10 -17.61 0.86
C ASP A 87 3.79 -16.96 2.06
N PRO A 88 3.13 -16.82 3.22
CA PRO A 88 3.76 -16.25 4.41
C PRO A 88 5.05 -16.95 4.83
N ASN A 89 5.21 -18.22 4.49
CA ASN A 89 6.43 -18.97 4.81
C ASN A 89 7.64 -18.50 4.01
N ASP A 90 7.43 -17.74 2.93
CA ASP A 90 8.50 -17.19 2.12
C ASP A 90 8.99 -15.83 2.63
N MET A 91 8.37 -15.32 3.69
CA MET A 91 8.77 -14.05 4.29
C MET A 91 10.01 -14.22 5.15
N ASP A 92 10.76 -13.12 5.30
CA ASP A 92 11.90 -13.06 6.21
C ASP A 92 11.46 -13.48 7.61
N ARG A 93 12.24 -14.35 8.24
CA ARG A 93 11.99 -14.72 9.64
C ARG A 93 12.44 -13.62 10.59
N VAL A 94 13.51 -12.92 10.22
CA VAL A 94 13.99 -11.75 10.94
C VAL A 94 13.72 -10.55 10.05
N PRO A 95 12.93 -9.58 10.51
CA PRO A 95 12.62 -8.42 9.69
C PRO A 95 13.86 -7.64 9.29
N ASP A 96 13.91 -7.22 8.05
CA ASP A 96 14.95 -6.33 7.54
C ASP A 96 14.66 -4.93 8.08
N ARG A 97 15.57 -4.40 8.88
CA ARG A 97 15.35 -3.11 9.54
C ARG A 97 15.24 -1.95 8.54
N ALA A 98 16.03 -1.97 7.49
CA ALA A 98 15.96 -0.92 6.48
C ALA A 98 14.61 -0.92 5.78
N LEU A 99 14.05 -2.09 5.50
CA LEU A 99 12.71 -2.19 4.93
C LEU A 99 11.65 -1.69 5.91
N CYS A 100 11.77 -2.01 7.19
CA CYS A 100 10.82 -1.55 8.20
C CYS A 100 10.87 -0.03 8.34
N ASP A 101 12.06 0.55 8.40
CA ASP A 101 12.23 2.00 8.55
C ASP A 101 11.67 2.75 7.35
N GLU A 102 11.94 2.27 6.15
CA GLU A 102 11.42 2.91 4.95
C GLU A 102 9.90 2.74 4.84
N ASN A 103 9.40 1.59 5.21
CA ASN A 103 7.96 1.34 5.24
C ASN A 103 7.24 2.33 6.18
N LEU A 104 7.81 2.56 7.36
CA LEU A 104 7.25 3.50 8.32
C LEU A 104 7.30 4.94 7.79
N ARG A 105 8.40 5.30 7.12
CA ARG A 105 8.51 6.64 6.53
C ARG A 105 7.43 6.90 5.48
N TRP A 106 7.12 5.92 4.64
CA TRP A 106 6.03 6.04 3.67
C TRP A 106 4.68 6.14 4.33
N LEU A 107 4.43 5.37 5.39
CA LEU A 107 3.19 5.48 6.13
C LEU A 107 3.04 6.88 6.72
N GLN A 108 4.10 7.41 7.33
CA GLN A 108 4.09 8.77 7.88
C GLN A 108 3.87 9.83 6.79
N ALA A 109 4.48 9.63 5.62
CA ALA A 109 4.33 10.55 4.50
C ALA A 109 2.88 10.63 4.02
N VAL A 110 2.23 9.48 3.91
CA VAL A 110 0.83 9.44 3.48
C VAL A 110 -0.08 10.07 4.54
N LEU A 111 0.18 9.80 5.81
CA LEU A 111 -0.58 10.43 6.89
C LEU A 111 -0.46 11.94 6.89
N ALA A 112 0.72 12.45 6.54
CA ALA A 112 0.97 13.89 6.51
C ALA A 112 0.39 14.57 5.28
N GLN A 113 0.28 13.85 4.16
CA GLN A 113 -0.09 14.41 2.87
C GLN A 113 -1.52 14.12 2.45
N THR A 114 -2.21 13.29 3.19
CA THR A 114 -3.63 12.97 2.95
C THR A 114 -4.41 13.24 4.22
N GLU A 115 -5.71 13.42 4.06
CA GLU A 115 -6.62 13.54 5.21
C GLU A 115 -7.63 12.41 5.11
N PRO A 116 -7.20 11.19 5.46
CA PRO A 116 -8.13 10.08 5.37
C PRO A 116 -9.24 10.26 6.41
N THR A 117 -10.46 10.18 5.95
CA THR A 117 -11.62 10.31 6.84
C THR A 117 -11.99 8.96 7.44
N MET A 118 -11.41 7.90 6.94
CA MET A 118 -11.64 6.57 7.50
C MET A 118 -10.43 5.69 7.26
N TRP A 119 -10.10 4.90 8.28
CA TRP A 119 -9.05 3.91 8.24
C TRP A 119 -9.66 2.52 8.37
N LEU A 120 -9.20 1.61 7.53
CA LEU A 120 -9.57 0.21 7.64
C LEU A 120 -8.31 -0.61 7.81
N SER A 121 -8.18 -1.27 8.94
CA SER A 121 -7.10 -2.22 9.16
C SER A 121 -7.56 -3.57 8.65
N LEU A 122 -6.89 -4.06 7.61
CA LEU A 122 -7.18 -5.37 7.03
C LEU A 122 -6.06 -6.32 7.42
N ILE A 123 -6.01 -6.64 8.71
CA ILE A 123 -4.98 -7.54 9.24
C ILE A 123 -5.09 -8.90 8.57
N HIS A 124 -6.26 -9.22 8.06
CA HIS A 124 -6.51 -10.52 7.51
C HIS A 124 -7.44 -10.44 6.31
N ILE A 125 -6.91 -9.98 5.20
CA ILE A 125 -7.56 -10.30 3.95
C ILE A 125 -6.96 -11.61 3.52
N SER A 126 -7.49 -12.70 4.03
CA SER A 126 -7.08 -13.97 3.52
C SER A 126 -7.73 -14.16 2.17
N GLU A 127 -6.91 -14.44 1.22
CA GLU A 127 -7.40 -14.76 -0.09
C GLU A 127 -8.01 -16.13 -0.05
N PRO A 128 -9.27 -16.26 -0.43
CA PRO A 128 -9.80 -17.58 -0.71
C PRO A 128 -9.02 -18.12 -1.89
N THR A 129 -8.34 -19.16 -1.62
CA THR A 129 -7.70 -19.89 -2.68
C THR A 129 -8.75 -20.53 -3.58
#